data_f569315d631757cf5e8fae437883489b
#
_entry.id   f569315d631757cf5e8fae437883489b
#
_cell.length_a   1.000
_cell.length_b   1.000
_cell.length_c   1.000
_cell.angle_alpha   90.00
_cell.angle_beta   90.00
_cell.angle_gamma   90.00
#
_symmetry.space_group_name_H-M   'P 1'
#
loop_
_entity.id
_entity.type
_entity.pdbx_description
1 polymer ?
#
loop_
_entity_poly.entity_id
_entity_poly.type
_entity_poly.pdbx_seq_one_letter_code
_entity_poly.pdbx_strand_id
1 'polypeptide(L)'
;MEKRELENTIIAVLKSVHDPEIPVDIFELGLIYEVKIDDDFNVQIDMTLTSPNCPVAESMPKEVEDKVAGIPEVNSSKVEIVFDPPWDKDMMSEEAQLELGFL
;
A
#
# COMPACT_ATOMS: atom_id res chain seq x y z
N MET A 1 -17.08 -10.03 10.34
CA MET A 1 -15.61 -10.03 10.22
C MET A 1 -15.02 -9.04 11.23
N GLU A 2 -13.96 -9.44 11.90
CA GLU A 2 -13.27 -8.54 12.82
C GLU A 2 -12.32 -7.62 12.06
N LYS A 3 -12.01 -6.44 12.63
CA LYS A 3 -11.09 -5.50 12.01
C LYS A 3 -9.73 -6.12 11.69
N ARG A 4 -9.24 -6.99 12.57
CA ARG A 4 -7.97 -7.67 12.39
C ARG A 4 -7.98 -8.58 11.16
N GLU A 5 -9.06 -9.31 10.95
CA GLU A 5 -9.20 -10.16 9.78
C GLU A 5 -9.27 -9.31 8.50
N LEU A 6 -10.00 -8.20 8.57
CA LEU A 6 -10.08 -7.29 7.44
C LEU A 6 -8.72 -6.67 7.13
N GLU A 7 -7.96 -6.29 8.15
CA GLU A 7 -6.61 -5.77 7.97
C GLU A 7 -5.73 -6.78 7.23
N ASN A 8 -5.77 -8.05 7.64
CA ASN A 8 -5.00 -9.11 6.98
C ASN A 8 -5.43 -9.29 5.52
N THR A 9 -6.72 -9.19 5.24
CA THR A 9 -7.24 -9.26 3.87
C THR A 9 -6.76 -8.08 3.04
N ILE A 10 -6.77 -6.89 3.61
CA ILE A 10 -6.27 -5.68 2.95
C ILE A 10 -4.79 -5.83 2.63
N ILE A 11 -3.99 -6.29 3.58
CA ILE A 11 -2.56 -6.52 3.36
C ILE A 11 -2.33 -7.50 2.21
N ALA A 12 -3.10 -8.58 2.14
CA ALA A 12 -3.01 -9.55 1.06
C ALA A 12 -3.31 -8.89 -0.30
N VAL A 13 -4.31 -8.01 -0.34
CA VAL A 13 -4.64 -7.25 -1.56
C VAL A 13 -3.50 -6.31 -1.93
N LEU A 14 -2.92 -5.61 -0.95
CA LEU A 14 -1.81 -4.69 -1.20
C LEU A 14 -0.58 -5.42 -1.75
N LYS A 15 -0.37 -6.65 -1.32
CA LYS A 15 0.73 -7.48 -1.83
C LYS A 15 0.52 -7.93 -3.28
N SER A 16 -0.66 -7.69 -3.83
CA SER A 16 -0.94 -7.97 -5.24
C SER A 16 -0.70 -6.77 -6.15
N VAL A 17 -0.41 -5.60 -5.59
CA VAL A 17 -0.17 -4.37 -6.36
C VAL A 17 1.33 -4.14 -6.48
N HIS A 18 1.81 -3.99 -7.70
CA HIS A 18 3.23 -3.78 -7.99
C HIS A 18 3.45 -2.43 -8.64
N ASP A 19 4.57 -1.80 -8.32
CA ASP A 19 5.06 -0.67 -9.07
C ASP A 19 5.44 -1.19 -10.46
N PRO A 20 5.00 -0.55 -11.56
CA PRO A 20 5.27 -1.07 -12.90
C PRO A 20 6.77 -1.13 -13.26
N GLU A 21 7.62 -0.38 -12.56
CA GLU A 21 9.05 -0.36 -12.81
C GLU A 21 9.85 -1.28 -11.88
N ILE A 22 9.22 -1.79 -10.83
CA ILE A 22 9.90 -2.57 -9.78
C ILE A 22 9.16 -3.90 -9.58
N PRO A 23 9.87 -5.05 -9.64
CA PRO A 23 9.22 -6.36 -9.53
C PRO A 23 8.87 -6.78 -8.10
N VAL A 24 8.60 -5.82 -7.22
CA VAL A 24 8.25 -6.07 -5.83
C VAL A 24 6.94 -5.32 -5.55
N ASP A 25 6.06 -5.92 -4.75
CA ASP A 25 4.78 -5.29 -4.43
C ASP A 25 4.96 -4.09 -3.51
N ILE A 26 3.93 -3.24 -3.49
CA ILE A 26 4.01 -1.97 -2.77
C ILE A 26 4.10 -2.14 -1.26
N PHE A 27 3.58 -3.23 -0.71
CA PHE A 27 3.66 -3.49 0.72
C PHE A 27 5.10 -3.81 1.13
N GLU A 28 5.76 -4.69 0.38
CA GLU A 28 7.16 -5.06 0.65
C GLU A 28 8.13 -3.92 0.37
N LEU A 29 7.76 -3.01 -0.54
CA LEU A 29 8.55 -1.81 -0.81
C LEU A 29 8.52 -0.80 0.34
N GLY A 30 7.59 -0.96 1.29
CA GLY A 30 7.45 -0.02 2.40
C GLY A 30 6.70 1.26 2.01
N LEU A 31 5.89 1.21 0.96
CA LEU A 31 5.11 2.36 0.53
C LEU A 31 3.84 2.56 1.34
N ILE A 32 3.40 1.54 2.08
CA ILE A 32 2.22 1.61 2.92
C ILE A 32 2.64 1.99 4.33
N TYR A 33 2.27 3.19 4.76
CA TYR A 33 2.66 3.70 6.08
C TYR A 33 1.66 3.33 7.17
N GLU A 34 0.36 3.37 6.85
CA GLU A 34 -0.66 3.05 7.83
C GLU A 34 -1.94 2.57 7.16
N VAL A 35 -2.60 1.61 7.78
CA VAL A 35 -3.94 1.15 7.38
C VAL A 35 -4.87 1.41 8.56
N LYS A 36 -5.88 2.24 8.34
CA LYS A 36 -6.86 2.61 9.37
C LYS A 36 -8.22 2.03 9.00
N ILE A 37 -8.87 1.38 9.95
CA ILE A 37 -10.20 0.80 9.78
C ILE A 37 -11.07 1.29 10.92
N ASP A 38 -12.17 1.98 10.60
CA ASP A 38 -13.10 2.43 11.63
C ASP A 38 -14.16 1.37 11.94
N ASP A 39 -15.07 1.68 12.88
CA ASP A 39 -16.08 0.74 13.32
C ASP A 39 -17.12 0.41 12.24
N ASP A 40 -17.24 1.23 11.22
CA ASP A 40 -18.14 1.02 10.09
C ASP A 40 -17.44 0.36 8.91
N PHE A 41 -16.19 -0.06 9.10
CA PHE A 41 -15.36 -0.69 8.06
C PHE A 41 -15.09 0.25 6.89
N ASN A 42 -14.95 1.54 7.17
CA ASN A 42 -14.36 2.49 6.26
C ASN A 42 -12.85 2.39 6.41
N VAL A 43 -12.14 2.26 5.30
CA VAL A 43 -10.70 2.04 5.28
C VAL A 43 -10.00 3.28 4.76
N GLN A 44 -8.98 3.72 5.47
CA GLN A 44 -8.06 4.75 4.99
C GLN A 44 -6.66 4.19 4.97
N ILE A 45 -5.96 4.37 3.86
CA ILE A 45 -4.59 3.91 3.69
C ILE A 45 -3.72 5.13 3.45
N ASP A 46 -2.71 5.32 4.31
CA ASP A 46 -1.68 6.33 4.11
C ASP A 46 -0.52 5.65 3.41
N MET A 47 -0.20 6.09 2.21
CA MET A 47 0.91 5.53 1.44
C MET A 47 1.77 6.63 0.86
N THR A 48 2.97 6.27 0.45
CA THR A 48 3.89 7.17 -0.21
C THR A 48 4.32 6.61 -1.57
N LEU A 49 5.14 7.35 -2.26
CA LEU A 49 5.72 6.96 -3.54
C LEU A 49 7.24 7.01 -3.43
N THR A 50 7.94 6.25 -4.27
CA THR A 50 9.41 6.24 -4.26
C THR A 50 9.98 7.58 -4.74
N SER A 51 9.18 8.35 -5.47
CA SER A 51 9.57 9.67 -5.94
C SER A 51 8.31 10.51 -6.11
N PRO A 52 8.33 11.81 -5.72
CA PRO A 52 7.18 12.70 -5.95
C PRO A 52 6.89 12.95 -7.43
N ASN A 53 7.84 12.63 -8.30
CA ASN A 53 7.69 12.78 -9.75
C ASN A 53 7.41 11.44 -10.44
N CYS A 54 7.01 10.42 -9.68
CA CYS A 54 6.71 9.11 -10.24
C CYS A 54 5.55 9.21 -11.25
N PRO A 55 5.70 8.66 -12.47
CA PRO A 55 4.62 8.74 -13.47
C PRO A 55 3.36 7.98 -13.08
N VAL A 56 3.42 7.11 -12.09
CA VAL A 56 2.25 6.38 -11.57
C VAL A 56 1.61 7.06 -10.36
N ALA A 57 2.03 8.30 -10.04
CA ALA A 57 1.56 9.02 -8.86
C ALA A 57 0.03 9.19 -8.83
N GLU A 58 -0.63 9.22 -9.98
CA GLU A 58 -2.07 9.37 -10.07
C GLU A 58 -2.80 8.03 -10.18
N SER A 59 -2.18 7.05 -10.84
CA SER A 59 -2.83 5.77 -11.12
C SER A 59 -2.68 4.74 -10.00
N MET A 60 -1.53 4.70 -9.33
CA MET A 60 -1.27 3.71 -8.29
C MET A 60 -2.18 3.89 -7.08
N PRO A 61 -2.35 5.10 -6.52
CA PRO A 61 -3.27 5.28 -5.39
C PRO A 61 -4.70 4.89 -5.74
N LYS A 62 -5.14 5.20 -6.94
CA LYS A 62 -6.47 4.82 -7.38
C LYS A 62 -6.61 3.31 -7.52
N GLU A 63 -5.61 2.63 -8.05
CA GLU A 63 -5.61 1.18 -8.15
C GLU A 63 -5.72 0.53 -6.77
N VAL A 64 -4.95 1.03 -5.80
CA VAL A 64 -5.03 0.54 -4.42
C VAL A 64 -6.42 0.77 -3.84
N GLU A 65 -6.95 1.98 -4.01
CA GLU A 65 -8.27 2.33 -3.51
C GLU A 65 -9.35 1.43 -4.09
N ASP A 66 -9.33 1.22 -5.42
CA ASP A 66 -10.31 0.40 -6.11
C ASP A 66 -10.21 -1.07 -5.69
N LYS A 67 -9.01 -1.60 -5.55
CA LYS A 67 -8.80 -2.99 -5.14
C LYS A 67 -9.27 -3.23 -3.71
N VAL A 68 -8.99 -2.30 -2.81
CA VAL A 68 -9.44 -2.41 -1.42
C VAL A 68 -10.95 -2.26 -1.33
N ALA A 69 -11.53 -1.34 -2.09
CA ALA A 69 -12.97 -1.15 -2.13
C ALA A 69 -13.70 -2.38 -2.69
N GLY A 70 -13.01 -3.21 -3.47
CA GLY A 70 -13.56 -4.45 -4.01
C GLY A 70 -13.71 -5.56 -2.98
N ILE A 71 -13.17 -5.40 -1.76
CA ILE A 71 -13.34 -6.37 -0.68
C ILE A 71 -14.78 -6.23 -0.16
N PRO A 72 -15.58 -7.34 -0.13
CA PRO A 72 -17.00 -7.25 0.25
C PRO A 72 -17.25 -6.61 1.61
N GLU A 73 -16.35 -6.82 2.57
CA GLU A 73 -16.49 -6.32 3.94
C GLU A 73 -16.14 -4.84 4.08
N VAL A 74 -15.47 -4.25 3.09
CA VAL A 74 -15.09 -2.84 3.11
C VAL A 74 -16.27 -1.96 2.71
N ASN A 75 -16.64 -1.04 3.58
CA ASN A 75 -17.72 -0.09 3.32
C ASN A 75 -17.27 1.01 2.36
N SER A 76 -16.06 1.56 2.61
CA SER A 76 -15.46 2.55 1.73
C SER A 76 -13.94 2.45 1.85
N SER A 77 -13.25 2.93 0.83
CA SER A 77 -11.79 2.93 0.79
C SER A 77 -11.29 4.28 0.32
N LYS A 78 -10.29 4.81 1.02
CA LYS A 78 -9.64 6.06 0.66
C LYS A 78 -8.14 5.90 0.81
N VAL A 79 -7.40 6.36 -0.19
CA VAL A 79 -5.92 6.37 -0.15
C VAL A 79 -5.46 7.82 -0.11
N GLU A 80 -4.58 8.12 0.83
CA GLU A 80 -3.95 9.43 0.96
C GLU A 80 -2.46 9.28 0.73
N ILE A 81 -1.92 10.11 -0.15
CA ILE A 81 -0.49 10.14 -0.43
C ILE A 81 0.17 11.10 0.53
N VAL A 82 1.17 10.60 1.26
CA VAL A 82 1.94 11.38 2.21
C VAL A 82 3.43 11.29 1.84
N PHE A 83 4.16 12.37 2.01
CA PHE A 83 5.59 12.42 1.68
C PHE A 83 6.46 12.65 2.92
N ASP A 84 5.87 12.58 4.10
CA ASP A 84 6.58 12.73 5.37
C ASP A 84 6.22 11.56 6.29
N PRO A 85 7.18 10.74 6.71
CA PRO A 85 8.61 10.82 6.34
C PRO A 85 8.85 10.45 4.87
N PRO A 86 9.93 10.98 4.25
CA PRO A 86 10.24 10.61 2.87
C PRO A 86 10.63 9.14 2.78
N TRP A 87 10.24 8.50 1.71
CA TRP A 87 10.56 7.09 1.49
C TRP A 87 12.07 6.90 1.31
N ASP A 88 12.59 5.83 1.93
CA ASP A 88 13.97 5.41 1.82
C ASP A 88 14.01 3.90 1.57
N LYS A 89 15.04 3.44 0.86
CA LYS A 89 15.21 2.02 0.57
C LYS A 89 15.29 1.15 1.83
N ASP A 90 15.68 1.73 2.96
CA ASP A 90 15.73 1.01 4.24
C ASP A 90 14.34 0.69 4.78
N MET A 91 13.30 1.31 4.21
CA MET A 91 11.91 1.01 4.56
C MET A 91 11.40 -0.25 3.88
N MET A 92 12.11 -0.76 2.86
CA MET A 92 11.75 -2.02 2.22
C MET A 92 11.95 -3.17 3.18
N SER A 93 11.14 -4.23 3.02
CA SER A 93 11.37 -5.47 3.75
C SER A 93 12.72 -6.06 3.36
N GLU A 94 13.27 -6.91 4.21
CA GLU A 94 14.53 -7.59 3.92
C GLU A 94 14.43 -8.40 2.62
N GLU A 95 13.29 -9.05 2.42
CA GLU A 95 13.03 -9.82 1.22
C GLU A 95 13.03 -8.96 -0.04
N ALA A 96 12.42 -7.77 0.03
CA ALA A 96 12.42 -6.83 -1.08
C ALA A 96 13.83 -6.32 -1.39
N GLN A 97 14.62 -6.05 -0.37
CA GLN A 97 16.00 -5.61 -0.55
C GLN A 97 16.86 -6.67 -1.22
N LEU A 98 16.65 -7.94 -0.86
CA LEU A 98 17.32 -9.06 -1.52
C LEU A 98 16.93 -9.16 -2.99
N GLU A 99 15.63 -9.06 -3.26
CA GLU A 99 15.08 -9.16 -4.62
C GLU A 99 15.65 -8.07 -5.53
N LEU A 100 15.87 -6.87 -5.00
CA LEU A 100 16.36 -5.74 -5.77
C LEU A 100 17.87 -5.58 -5.72
N GLY A 101 18.57 -6.45 -5.00
CA GLY A 101 20.05 -6.44 -4.96
C GLY A 101 20.65 -5.44 -3.99
N PHE A 102 19.90 -4.99 -2.98
CA PHE A 102 20.44 -4.08 -1.96
C PHE A 102 21.04 -4.80 -0.75
N LEU A 103 20.87 -6.11 -0.68
CA LEU A 103 21.50 -6.94 0.34
C LEU A 103 22.44 -7.96 -0.28
#